data_edfddaeade858a9158afc39a3ef7fcd3
#
_entry.id   edfddaeade858a9158afc39a3ef7fcd3
#
_cell.length_a   1.000
_cell.length_b   1.000
_cell.length_c   1.000
_cell.angle_alpha   90.00
_cell.angle_beta   90.00
_cell.angle_gamma   90.00
#
_symmetry.space_group_name_H-M   'P 1'
#
loop_
_entity.id
_entity.type
_entity.pdbx_description
1 polymer ?
#
loop_
_entity_poly.entity_id
_entity_poly.type
_entity_poly.pdbx_seq_one_letter_code
_entity_poly.pdbx_strand_id
1 'polypeptide(L)'
;MAKKRLRKGASGPNKKLPLNQSIPLGIQHVFAMFAGNITVPLIVAGVFGVTTAEKIFLIQMALFAAGVATIIQTVGYKNIGSRLPIIQGTSFAFIPIMLPFKAFGLGAIFTAAFIGGIFQIWIGKMLKPIRHMFPPLVTGIVVLMIGISLLKVGFKYAGGGVWLMNNKPEIFGNWEHLLIAGTVLMVALICNIRGKGMVSAASILIGIIAGFVIAALLGEIRWGKIAAAGWFAFPMPFQYGIDFVWGAVILMLFMSIVTTIETIGDISTTTMGGANREATDKELSGGIMADGVGTAFASIFNAMPNTSYSQNAGLVAFTGVISRHVGTVAGVILILLGLFLKLGGIIAAMPDSVIGGAAIIMFGLIAGAGIKLISKTEMSQRNILILALSLSFGIGLYAFPEFVAHIPDFGIKLKLLLTTGLIPAGLLAFILNATLPKK
;
A
#
# COMPACT_ATOMS: atom_id res chain seq x y z
N MET A 1 -34.34 2.37 -9.75
CA MET A 1 -34.78 0.96 -9.90
C MET A 1 -33.63 -0.05 -9.98
N ALA A 2 -32.46 0.27 -10.54
CA ALA A 2 -31.32 -0.65 -10.61
C ALA A 2 -30.71 -1.04 -9.23
N LYS A 3 -30.69 -0.13 -8.24
CA LYS A 3 -30.21 -0.41 -6.88
C LYS A 3 -30.97 -1.50 -6.12
N LYS A 4 -32.22 -1.76 -6.44
CA LYS A 4 -33.08 -2.76 -5.76
C LYS A 4 -32.87 -4.20 -6.29
N ARG A 5 -32.41 -4.35 -7.55
CA ARG A 5 -32.15 -5.67 -8.16
C ARG A 5 -30.82 -6.29 -7.71
N LEU A 6 -29.79 -5.50 -7.47
CA LEU A 6 -28.50 -6.02 -6.97
C LEU A 6 -28.56 -6.41 -5.48
N ARG A 7 -29.39 -5.75 -4.64
CA ARG A 7 -29.56 -6.11 -3.23
C ARG A 7 -30.29 -7.44 -2.99
N LYS A 8 -31.12 -7.93 -3.90
CA LYS A 8 -31.81 -9.23 -3.79
C LYS A 8 -30.97 -10.44 -4.21
N GLY A 9 -29.77 -10.22 -4.78
CA GLY A 9 -28.84 -11.27 -5.19
C GLY A 9 -27.56 -11.35 -4.35
N ALA A 10 -27.43 -10.58 -3.26
CA ALA A 10 -26.31 -10.63 -2.31
C ALA A 10 -26.23 -12.01 -1.67
N SER A 11 -25.54 -12.87 -2.31
CA SER A 11 -25.33 -14.27 -1.98
C SER A 11 -24.05 -14.34 -1.18
N GLY A 12 -24.03 -15.19 -0.16
CA GLY A 12 -22.90 -15.35 0.76
C GLY A 12 -21.52 -15.52 0.07
N PRO A 13 -20.44 -15.47 0.86
CA PRO A 13 -19.05 -15.46 0.33
C PRO A 13 -18.74 -16.62 -0.62
N ASN A 14 -19.42 -17.75 -0.46
CA ASN A 14 -19.17 -18.98 -1.24
C ASN A 14 -19.99 -19.10 -2.54
N LYS A 15 -20.89 -18.16 -2.84
CA LYS A 15 -21.69 -18.24 -4.06
C LYS A 15 -20.80 -18.04 -5.29
N LYS A 16 -20.77 -19.04 -6.16
CA LYS A 16 -20.13 -18.95 -7.47
C LYS A 16 -21.01 -18.11 -8.38
N LEU A 17 -20.50 -16.98 -8.85
CA LEU A 17 -21.11 -16.22 -9.92
C LEU A 17 -20.63 -16.78 -11.26
N PRO A 18 -21.45 -16.74 -12.32
CA PRO A 18 -21.02 -17.13 -13.65
C PRO A 18 -19.89 -16.22 -14.15
N LEU A 19 -19.03 -16.73 -15.02
CA LEU A 19 -17.82 -16.01 -15.48
C LEU A 19 -18.14 -14.67 -16.14
N ASN A 20 -19.23 -14.58 -16.90
CA ASN A 20 -19.69 -13.32 -17.53
C ASN A 20 -20.04 -12.22 -16.52
N GLN A 21 -20.26 -12.53 -15.25
CA GLN A 21 -20.44 -11.56 -14.15
C GLN A 21 -19.17 -11.43 -13.31
N SER A 22 -18.45 -12.54 -13.07
CA SER A 22 -17.25 -12.53 -12.22
C SER A 22 -16.09 -11.80 -12.88
N ILE A 23 -15.92 -11.89 -14.23
CA ILE A 23 -14.83 -11.22 -14.95
C ILE A 23 -14.96 -9.70 -14.89
N PRO A 24 -16.09 -9.06 -15.24
CA PRO A 24 -16.24 -7.60 -15.11
C PRO A 24 -16.06 -7.10 -13.67
N LEU A 25 -16.58 -7.83 -12.68
CA LEU A 25 -16.40 -7.49 -11.27
C LEU A 25 -14.92 -7.65 -10.83
N GLY A 26 -14.26 -8.71 -11.27
CA GLY A 26 -12.82 -8.92 -11.04
C GLY A 26 -11.98 -7.80 -11.63
N ILE A 27 -12.28 -7.36 -12.87
CA ILE A 27 -11.63 -6.22 -13.52
C ILE A 27 -11.85 -4.94 -12.71
N GLN A 28 -13.05 -4.71 -12.16
CA GLN A 28 -13.32 -3.56 -11.29
C GLN A 28 -12.42 -3.56 -10.05
N HIS A 29 -12.23 -4.73 -9.43
CA HIS A 29 -11.32 -4.88 -8.30
C HIS A 29 -9.86 -4.59 -8.69
N VAL A 30 -9.42 -5.09 -9.85
CA VAL A 30 -8.07 -4.79 -10.37
C VAL A 30 -7.90 -3.29 -10.59
N PHE A 31 -8.84 -2.61 -11.25
CA PHE A 31 -8.75 -1.17 -11.51
C PHE A 31 -8.74 -0.32 -10.24
N ALA A 32 -9.47 -0.74 -9.20
CA ALA A 32 -9.50 -0.01 -7.93
C ALA A 32 -8.15 -0.02 -7.19
N MET A 33 -7.36 -1.09 -7.31
CA MET A 33 -6.08 -1.23 -6.61
C MET A 33 -4.86 -1.02 -7.51
N PHE A 34 -5.01 -1.04 -8.84
CA PHE A 34 -3.92 -1.07 -9.80
C PHE A 34 -2.92 0.08 -9.60
N ALA A 35 -3.44 1.30 -9.55
CA ALA A 35 -2.61 2.49 -9.35
C ALA A 35 -1.79 2.42 -8.06
N GLY A 36 -2.41 2.02 -6.96
CA GLY A 36 -1.73 1.82 -5.68
C GLY A 36 -0.64 0.76 -5.77
N ASN A 37 -0.95 -0.37 -6.35
CA ASN A 37 -0.04 -1.51 -6.42
C ASN A 37 1.23 -1.23 -7.24
N ILE A 38 1.14 -0.45 -8.32
CA ILE A 38 2.31 -0.11 -9.16
C ILE A 38 3.10 1.09 -8.63
N THR A 39 2.49 1.97 -7.85
CA THR A 39 3.16 3.18 -7.34
C THR A 39 4.24 2.85 -6.32
N VAL A 40 4.04 1.86 -5.46
CA VAL A 40 5.03 1.46 -4.43
C VAL A 40 6.35 1.02 -5.07
N PRO A 41 6.39 0.03 -5.99
CA PRO A 41 7.64 -0.35 -6.64
C PRO A 41 8.25 0.78 -7.48
N LEU A 42 7.46 1.66 -8.08
CA LEU A 42 7.95 2.81 -8.82
C LEU A 42 8.70 3.80 -7.92
N ILE A 43 8.15 4.12 -6.75
CA ILE A 43 8.79 5.00 -5.76
C ILE A 43 10.08 4.37 -5.25
N VAL A 44 10.04 3.11 -4.85
CA VAL A 44 11.22 2.41 -4.34
C VAL A 44 12.29 2.33 -5.43
N ALA A 45 11.94 1.93 -6.65
CA ALA A 45 12.84 1.88 -7.79
C ALA A 45 13.50 3.23 -8.08
N GLY A 46 12.75 4.33 -8.03
CA GLY A 46 13.27 5.68 -8.25
C GLY A 46 14.23 6.15 -7.15
N VAL A 47 13.90 5.88 -5.89
CA VAL A 47 14.77 6.25 -4.75
C VAL A 47 16.03 5.39 -4.72
N PHE A 48 15.93 4.09 -4.98
CA PHE A 48 17.08 3.17 -5.01
C PHE A 48 17.95 3.36 -6.26
N GLY A 49 17.45 4.05 -7.28
CA GLY A 49 18.21 4.35 -8.51
C GLY A 49 18.47 3.12 -9.36
N VAL A 50 17.53 2.17 -9.37
CA VAL A 50 17.63 0.94 -10.15
C VAL A 50 17.50 1.20 -11.66
N THR A 51 18.00 0.29 -12.48
CA THR A 51 17.91 0.35 -13.92
C THR A 51 16.46 0.28 -14.42
N THR A 52 16.24 0.64 -15.68
CA THR A 52 14.89 0.53 -16.29
C THR A 52 14.40 -0.92 -16.34
N ALA A 53 15.29 -1.88 -16.59
CA ALA A 53 14.95 -3.31 -16.60
C ALA A 53 14.50 -3.80 -15.22
N GLU A 54 15.22 -3.42 -14.16
CA GLU A 54 14.85 -3.73 -12.78
C GLU A 54 13.55 -3.03 -12.37
N LYS A 55 13.32 -1.78 -12.81
CA LYS A 55 12.06 -1.06 -12.59
C LYS A 55 10.87 -1.83 -13.18
N ILE A 56 10.99 -2.31 -14.41
CA ILE A 56 9.99 -3.15 -15.08
C ILE A 56 9.79 -4.45 -14.30
N PHE A 57 10.86 -5.10 -13.90
CA PHE A 57 10.82 -6.34 -13.12
C PHE A 57 10.09 -6.15 -11.77
N LEU A 58 10.42 -5.10 -11.01
CA LEU A 58 9.76 -4.82 -9.73
C LEU A 58 8.25 -4.57 -9.88
N ILE A 59 7.83 -3.87 -10.95
CA ILE A 59 6.42 -3.65 -11.27
C ILE A 59 5.70 -4.97 -11.55
N GLN A 60 6.33 -5.84 -12.35
CA GLN A 60 5.79 -7.14 -12.68
C GLN A 60 5.64 -8.04 -11.45
N MET A 61 6.69 -8.10 -10.63
CA MET A 61 6.66 -8.89 -9.41
C MET A 61 5.60 -8.38 -8.43
N ALA A 62 5.37 -7.07 -8.37
CA ALA A 62 4.30 -6.49 -7.57
C ALA A 62 2.91 -6.95 -8.04
N LEU A 63 2.65 -6.98 -9.35
CA LEU A 63 1.38 -7.46 -9.90
C LEU A 63 1.23 -8.98 -9.72
N PHE A 64 2.27 -9.74 -10.00
CA PHE A 64 2.29 -11.19 -9.87
C PHE A 64 2.05 -11.62 -8.41
N ALA A 65 2.81 -11.06 -7.47
CA ALA A 65 2.69 -11.38 -6.06
C ALA A 65 1.34 -10.94 -5.48
N ALA A 66 0.82 -9.78 -5.89
CA ALA A 66 -0.52 -9.32 -5.52
C ALA A 66 -1.60 -10.31 -5.96
N GLY A 67 -1.48 -10.86 -7.17
CA GLY A 67 -2.40 -11.86 -7.69
C GLY A 67 -2.36 -13.17 -6.91
N VAL A 68 -1.16 -13.69 -6.63
CA VAL A 68 -0.98 -14.92 -5.83
C VAL A 68 -1.50 -14.72 -4.39
N ALA A 69 -1.12 -13.61 -3.73
CA ALA A 69 -1.59 -13.29 -2.39
C ALA A 69 -3.12 -13.14 -2.33
N THR A 70 -3.73 -12.52 -3.36
CA THR A 70 -5.19 -12.43 -3.49
C THR A 70 -5.84 -13.81 -3.60
N ILE A 71 -5.26 -14.74 -4.36
CA ILE A 71 -5.78 -16.11 -4.47
C ILE A 71 -5.65 -16.83 -3.13
N ILE A 72 -4.51 -16.71 -2.42
CA ILE A 72 -4.33 -17.27 -1.08
C ILE A 72 -5.40 -16.74 -0.13
N GLN A 73 -5.68 -15.45 -0.18
CA GLN A 73 -6.66 -14.78 0.67
C GLN A 73 -8.09 -15.25 0.40
N THR A 74 -8.47 -15.41 -0.88
CA THR A 74 -9.84 -15.71 -1.30
C THR A 74 -10.18 -17.19 -1.30
N VAL A 75 -9.26 -18.03 -1.77
CA VAL A 75 -9.45 -19.50 -1.80
C VAL A 75 -9.27 -20.07 -0.40
N GLY A 76 -8.18 -19.71 0.24
CA GLY A 76 -7.78 -20.16 1.56
C GLY A 76 -7.33 -21.63 1.61
N TYR A 77 -6.39 -21.94 2.48
CA TYR A 77 -5.96 -23.31 2.76
C TYR A 77 -5.87 -23.53 4.27
N LYS A 78 -6.53 -24.56 4.80
CA LYS A 78 -6.66 -24.80 6.26
C LYS A 78 -7.16 -23.54 7.00
N ASN A 79 -6.31 -22.91 7.80
CA ASN A 79 -6.62 -21.72 8.58
C ASN A 79 -6.10 -20.41 7.94
N ILE A 80 -5.41 -20.48 6.79
CA ILE A 80 -4.90 -19.34 6.04
C ILE A 80 -5.95 -18.88 5.04
N GLY A 81 -6.18 -17.57 4.95
CA GLY A 81 -7.17 -16.94 4.07
C GLY A 81 -8.47 -16.60 4.78
N SER A 82 -8.95 -15.38 4.56
CA SER A 82 -10.26 -14.94 5.05
C SER A 82 -11.44 -15.61 4.34
N ARG A 83 -11.20 -16.13 3.13
CA ARG A 83 -12.21 -16.68 2.21
C ARG A 83 -13.30 -15.65 1.85
N LEU A 84 -12.88 -14.41 1.78
CA LEU A 84 -13.66 -13.24 1.38
C LEU A 84 -13.01 -12.60 0.14
N PRO A 85 -13.71 -11.73 -0.61
CA PRO A 85 -13.13 -11.01 -1.75
C PRO A 85 -12.20 -9.87 -1.29
N ILE A 86 -11.19 -10.22 -0.50
CA ILE A 86 -10.12 -9.32 -0.07
C ILE A 86 -9.01 -9.35 -1.12
N ILE A 87 -8.74 -8.21 -1.73
CA ILE A 87 -7.69 -8.07 -2.72
C ILE A 87 -6.40 -7.62 -2.03
N GLN A 88 -5.30 -8.24 -2.39
CA GLN A 88 -3.98 -8.02 -1.84
C GLN A 88 -3.09 -7.25 -2.82
N GLY A 89 -2.17 -6.47 -2.32
CA GLY A 89 -1.15 -5.82 -3.14
C GLY A 89 -0.12 -5.09 -2.30
N THR A 90 0.82 -4.41 -2.97
CA THR A 90 1.92 -3.70 -2.31
C THR A 90 1.42 -2.61 -1.37
N SER A 91 1.97 -2.56 -0.17
CA SER A 91 1.52 -1.63 0.87
C SER A 91 2.36 -0.36 0.92
N PHE A 92 1.69 0.79 0.91
CA PHE A 92 2.32 2.10 1.12
C PHE A 92 2.90 2.25 2.52
N ALA A 93 2.36 1.55 3.50
CA ALA A 93 2.79 1.63 4.88
C ALA A 93 4.28 1.29 5.07
N PHE A 94 4.83 0.44 4.21
CA PHE A 94 6.23 0.04 4.28
C PHE A 94 7.20 1.02 3.61
N ILE A 95 6.74 1.94 2.74
CA ILE A 95 7.64 2.87 2.04
C ILE A 95 8.50 3.69 3.02
N PRO A 96 7.95 4.36 4.05
CA PRO A 96 8.75 5.19 4.95
C PRO A 96 9.87 4.43 5.67
N ILE A 97 9.68 3.13 5.89
CA ILE A 97 10.67 2.29 6.56
C ILE A 97 11.65 1.63 5.59
N MET A 98 11.32 1.50 4.31
CA MET A 98 12.22 0.95 3.28
C MET A 98 13.23 1.99 2.79
N LEU A 99 12.80 3.24 2.54
CA LEU A 99 13.63 4.26 1.92
C LEU A 99 14.92 4.59 2.69
N PRO A 100 14.94 4.65 4.03
CA PRO A 100 16.17 4.89 4.80
C PRO A 100 17.25 3.82 4.60
N PHE A 101 16.86 2.61 4.20
CA PHE A 101 17.79 1.48 3.99
C PHE A 101 18.31 1.39 2.55
N LYS A 102 18.17 2.44 1.74
CA LYS A 102 18.70 2.49 0.37
C LYS A 102 20.16 2.05 0.27
N ALA A 103 21.00 2.47 1.21
CA ALA A 103 22.43 2.13 1.21
C ALA A 103 22.73 0.62 1.37
N PHE A 104 21.77 -0.16 1.84
CA PHE A 104 21.90 -1.61 2.06
C PHE A 104 21.32 -2.43 0.90
N GLY A 105 20.74 -1.76 -0.12
CA GLY A 105 20.18 -2.43 -1.29
C GLY A 105 18.80 -3.07 -1.06
N LEU A 106 18.24 -3.59 -2.17
CA LEU A 106 16.91 -4.23 -2.16
C LEU A 106 16.92 -5.61 -1.49
N GLY A 107 18.05 -6.33 -1.50
CA GLY A 107 18.19 -7.61 -0.82
C GLY A 107 17.88 -7.52 0.67
N ALA A 108 18.39 -6.47 1.34
CA ALA A 108 18.11 -6.21 2.75
C ALA A 108 16.61 -5.97 3.02
N ILE A 109 15.94 -5.25 2.11
CA ILE A 109 14.50 -4.98 2.22
C ILE A 109 13.69 -6.26 2.07
N PHE A 110 13.98 -7.08 1.05
CA PHE A 110 13.23 -8.32 0.81
C PHE A 110 13.49 -9.35 1.90
N THR A 111 14.72 -9.46 2.40
CA THR A 111 15.05 -10.34 3.55
C THR A 111 14.27 -9.92 4.80
N ALA A 112 14.28 -8.64 5.14
CA ALA A 112 13.54 -8.12 6.28
C ALA A 112 12.03 -8.31 6.11
N ALA A 113 11.48 -8.08 4.90
CA ALA A 113 10.07 -8.28 4.58
C ALA A 113 9.64 -9.75 4.67
N PHE A 114 10.49 -10.68 4.25
CA PHE A 114 10.27 -12.12 4.43
C PHE A 114 10.08 -12.47 5.92
N ILE A 115 10.99 -11.98 6.77
CA ILE A 115 10.93 -12.20 8.22
C ILE A 115 9.66 -11.54 8.81
N GLY A 116 9.34 -10.33 8.38
CA GLY A 116 8.11 -9.63 8.74
C GLY A 116 6.84 -10.40 8.37
N GLY A 117 6.82 -11.02 7.18
CA GLY A 117 5.73 -11.88 6.74
C GLY A 117 5.55 -13.12 7.61
N ILE A 118 6.65 -13.80 7.97
CA ILE A 118 6.63 -14.93 8.91
C ILE A 118 6.09 -14.49 10.29
N PHE A 119 6.53 -13.34 10.76
CA PHE A 119 6.05 -12.77 12.02
C PHE A 119 4.55 -12.44 11.96
N GLN A 120 4.06 -11.91 10.84
CA GLN A 120 2.64 -11.62 10.65
C GLN A 120 1.77 -12.90 10.65
N ILE A 121 2.27 -14.02 10.13
CA ILE A 121 1.60 -15.32 10.27
C ILE A 121 1.44 -15.69 11.75
N TRP A 122 2.50 -15.49 12.54
CA TRP A 122 2.44 -15.75 13.99
C TRP A 122 1.44 -14.82 14.70
N ILE A 123 1.43 -13.52 14.37
CA ILE A 123 0.42 -12.57 14.88
C ILE A 123 -1.01 -13.06 14.56
N GLY A 124 -1.26 -13.52 13.33
CA GLY A 124 -2.56 -14.03 12.93
C GLY A 124 -3.04 -15.21 13.78
N LYS A 125 -2.13 -16.09 14.21
CA LYS A 125 -2.44 -17.19 15.13
C LYS A 125 -2.75 -16.68 16.55
N MET A 126 -2.15 -15.58 16.97
CA MET A 126 -2.28 -15.00 18.31
C MET A 126 -3.16 -13.73 18.34
N LEU A 127 -4.13 -13.63 17.44
CA LEU A 127 -4.93 -12.41 17.26
C LEU A 127 -5.62 -11.89 18.53
N LYS A 128 -6.22 -12.80 19.33
CA LYS A 128 -7.03 -12.40 20.51
C LYS A 128 -6.30 -11.51 21.52
N PRO A 129 -5.08 -11.84 21.99
CA PRO A 129 -4.35 -10.99 22.93
C PRO A 129 -3.83 -9.70 22.27
N ILE A 130 -3.53 -9.70 20.97
CA ILE A 130 -2.89 -8.57 20.28
C ILE A 130 -3.91 -7.47 19.96
N ARG A 131 -5.15 -7.81 19.65
CA ARG A 131 -6.19 -6.83 19.26
C ARG A 131 -6.41 -5.72 20.31
N HIS A 132 -6.25 -6.01 21.60
CA HIS A 132 -6.44 -5.04 22.68
C HIS A 132 -5.26 -4.06 22.86
N MET A 133 -4.10 -4.38 22.31
CA MET A 133 -2.88 -3.58 22.46
C MET A 133 -2.85 -2.34 21.54
N PHE A 134 -3.65 -2.33 20.45
CA PHE A 134 -3.68 -1.29 19.45
C PHE A 134 -5.06 -0.62 19.36
N PRO A 135 -5.37 0.30 20.27
CA PRO A 135 -6.62 1.06 20.22
C PRO A 135 -6.62 2.02 18.99
N PRO A 136 -7.81 2.45 18.53
CA PRO A 136 -7.96 3.32 17.37
C PRO A 136 -7.09 4.59 17.41
N LEU A 137 -6.82 5.13 18.58
CA LEU A 137 -5.94 6.28 18.76
C LEU A 137 -4.51 5.99 18.31
N VAL A 138 -3.90 4.92 18.83
CA VAL A 138 -2.52 4.53 18.50
C VAL A 138 -2.39 4.20 17.01
N THR A 139 -3.31 3.40 16.49
CA THR A 139 -3.35 3.05 15.07
C THR A 139 -3.54 4.29 14.18
N GLY A 140 -4.44 5.19 14.58
CA GLY A 140 -4.70 6.42 13.84
C GLY A 140 -3.49 7.34 13.77
N ILE A 141 -2.72 7.46 14.87
CA ILE A 141 -1.46 8.22 14.90
C ILE A 141 -0.45 7.61 13.91
N VAL A 142 -0.28 6.29 13.90
CA VAL A 142 0.65 5.60 12.99
C VAL A 142 0.23 5.81 11.55
N VAL A 143 -1.04 5.58 11.21
CA VAL A 143 -1.56 5.74 9.84
C VAL A 143 -1.45 7.21 9.38
N LEU A 144 -1.73 8.17 10.25
CA LEU A 144 -1.55 9.59 9.96
C LEU A 144 -0.08 9.90 9.64
N MET A 145 0.85 9.39 10.44
CA MET A 145 2.28 9.58 10.23
C MET A 145 2.79 8.94 8.95
N ILE A 146 2.24 7.78 8.53
CA ILE A 146 2.53 7.18 7.21
C ILE A 146 2.17 8.19 6.12
N GLY A 147 0.95 8.71 6.14
CA GLY A 147 0.51 9.68 5.14
C GLY A 147 1.39 10.94 5.11
N ILE A 148 1.65 11.54 6.26
CA ILE A 148 2.46 12.77 6.37
C ILE A 148 3.90 12.55 5.87
N SER A 149 4.56 11.45 6.27
CA SER A 149 5.94 11.18 5.87
C SER A 149 6.08 10.92 4.38
N LEU A 150 5.04 10.41 3.74
CA LEU A 150 5.02 10.15 2.31
C LEU A 150 4.71 11.39 1.46
N LEU A 151 4.06 12.43 2.00
CA LEU A 151 3.77 13.66 1.24
C LEU A 151 5.02 14.25 0.61
N LYS A 152 6.13 14.33 1.34
CA LYS A 152 7.42 14.81 0.81
C LYS A 152 7.88 14.01 -0.42
N VAL A 153 7.65 12.70 -0.41
CA VAL A 153 7.96 11.83 -1.55
C VAL A 153 7.04 12.15 -2.73
N GLY A 154 5.73 12.29 -2.49
CA GLY A 154 4.75 12.66 -3.51
C GLY A 154 5.11 13.95 -4.22
N PHE A 155 5.47 15.01 -3.49
CA PHE A 155 5.88 16.29 -4.07
C PHE A 155 7.20 16.21 -4.84
N LYS A 156 8.18 15.42 -4.38
CA LYS A 156 9.42 15.17 -5.15
C LYS A 156 9.12 14.52 -6.50
N TYR A 157 8.22 13.56 -6.52
CA TYR A 157 7.81 12.91 -7.77
C TYR A 157 6.98 13.85 -8.66
N ALA A 158 6.09 14.66 -8.09
CA ALA A 158 5.33 15.66 -8.84
C ALA A 158 6.23 16.70 -9.52
N GLY A 159 7.35 17.06 -8.89
CA GLY A 159 8.36 17.96 -9.47
C GLY A 159 9.27 17.34 -10.53
N GLY A 160 9.09 16.04 -10.85
CA GLY A 160 9.92 15.35 -11.88
C GLY A 160 10.84 14.25 -11.34
N GLY A 161 10.74 13.95 -10.03
CA GLY A 161 11.43 12.82 -9.41
C GLY A 161 12.75 13.17 -8.71
N VAL A 162 13.20 12.20 -7.90
CA VAL A 162 14.41 12.38 -7.06
C VAL A 162 15.67 12.55 -7.90
N TRP A 163 15.74 11.85 -9.04
CA TRP A 163 16.89 11.97 -9.93
C TRP A 163 17.03 13.39 -10.48
N LEU A 164 15.93 13.98 -10.97
CA LEU A 164 15.91 15.32 -11.52
C LEU A 164 16.27 16.37 -10.46
N MET A 165 15.68 16.23 -9.27
CA MET A 165 15.95 17.11 -8.14
C MET A 165 17.44 17.17 -7.78
N ASN A 166 18.17 16.04 -7.89
CA ASN A 166 19.57 15.96 -7.48
C ASN A 166 20.56 16.30 -8.61
N ASN A 167 20.21 16.05 -9.88
CA ASN A 167 21.14 16.17 -11.00
C ASN A 167 20.85 17.37 -11.91
N LYS A 168 19.61 17.87 -11.92
CA LYS A 168 19.17 19.02 -12.74
C LYS A 168 18.14 19.84 -11.96
N PRO A 169 18.54 20.46 -10.83
CA PRO A 169 17.62 21.21 -9.98
C PRO A 169 16.98 22.41 -10.68
N GLU A 170 17.61 22.95 -11.73
CA GLU A 170 17.12 24.08 -12.51
C GLU A 170 15.84 23.81 -13.31
N ILE A 171 15.56 22.54 -13.63
CA ILE A 171 14.32 22.13 -14.31
C ILE A 171 13.38 21.33 -13.41
N PHE A 172 13.78 21.11 -12.14
CA PHE A 172 12.92 20.45 -11.17
C PHE A 172 11.73 21.34 -10.81
N GLY A 173 10.50 20.79 -10.97
CA GLY A 173 9.28 21.54 -10.69
C GLY A 173 8.93 22.58 -11.77
N ASN A 174 9.45 22.44 -12.99
CA ASN A 174 9.05 23.28 -14.11
C ASN A 174 7.54 23.16 -14.40
N TRP A 175 7.00 24.07 -15.21
CA TRP A 175 5.56 24.13 -15.48
C TRP A 175 5.01 22.85 -16.12
N GLU A 176 5.79 22.13 -16.93
CA GLU A 176 5.40 20.88 -17.59
C GLU A 176 5.15 19.77 -16.56
N HIS A 177 6.08 19.59 -15.61
CA HIS A 177 5.92 18.63 -14.53
C HIS A 177 4.72 18.96 -13.65
N LEU A 178 4.51 20.26 -13.31
CA LEU A 178 3.38 20.70 -12.50
C LEU A 178 2.04 20.54 -13.25
N LEU A 179 2.02 20.79 -14.57
CA LEU A 179 0.82 20.57 -15.38
C LEU A 179 0.45 19.10 -15.43
N ILE A 180 1.42 18.21 -15.66
CA ILE A 180 1.20 16.77 -15.68
C ILE A 180 0.67 16.30 -14.32
N ALA A 181 1.35 16.61 -13.23
CA ALA A 181 0.94 16.21 -11.88
C ALA A 181 -0.41 16.80 -11.48
N GLY A 182 -0.64 18.07 -11.81
CA GLY A 182 -1.90 18.79 -11.59
C GLY A 182 -3.06 18.15 -12.36
N THR A 183 -2.84 17.73 -13.61
CA THR A 183 -3.85 17.02 -14.41
C THR A 183 -4.25 15.70 -13.76
N VAL A 184 -3.26 14.89 -13.34
CA VAL A 184 -3.54 13.63 -12.62
C VAL A 184 -4.39 13.90 -11.39
N LEU A 185 -3.98 14.88 -10.56
CA LEU A 185 -4.65 15.25 -9.33
C LEU A 185 -6.09 15.71 -9.59
N MET A 186 -6.29 16.65 -10.51
CA MET A 186 -7.61 17.20 -10.81
C MET A 186 -8.57 16.17 -11.38
N VAL A 187 -8.10 15.37 -12.36
CA VAL A 187 -8.94 14.33 -12.98
C VAL A 187 -9.30 13.26 -11.96
N ALA A 188 -8.34 12.79 -11.17
CA ALA A 188 -8.61 11.81 -10.13
C ALA A 188 -9.60 12.35 -9.08
N LEU A 189 -9.45 13.61 -8.65
CA LEU A 189 -10.35 14.26 -7.70
C LEU A 189 -11.78 14.39 -8.27
N ILE A 190 -11.92 14.84 -9.51
CA ILE A 190 -13.22 14.98 -10.19
C ILE A 190 -13.89 13.62 -10.33
N CYS A 191 -13.14 12.59 -10.78
CA CYS A 191 -13.66 11.23 -10.91
C CYS A 191 -14.02 10.61 -9.55
N ASN A 192 -13.29 10.92 -8.49
CA ASN A 192 -13.61 10.44 -7.15
C ASN A 192 -14.89 11.06 -6.59
N ILE A 193 -15.06 12.38 -6.73
CA ILE A 193 -16.19 13.14 -6.15
C ILE A 193 -17.45 12.99 -7.00
N ARG A 194 -17.35 13.17 -8.31
CA ARG A 194 -18.51 13.18 -9.23
C ARG A 194 -18.77 11.83 -9.88
N GLY A 195 -17.77 10.95 -9.93
CA GLY A 195 -17.87 9.61 -10.50
C GLY A 195 -18.79 8.72 -9.67
N LYS A 196 -19.43 7.75 -10.35
CA LYS A 196 -20.26 6.72 -9.71
C LYS A 196 -19.73 5.34 -10.03
N GLY A 197 -19.81 4.41 -9.07
CA GLY A 197 -19.43 3.01 -9.27
C GLY A 197 -17.97 2.87 -9.69
N MET A 198 -17.72 2.31 -10.87
CA MET A 198 -16.39 2.01 -11.37
C MET A 198 -15.53 3.26 -11.59
N VAL A 199 -16.11 4.37 -12.06
CA VAL A 199 -15.38 5.62 -12.30
C VAL A 199 -14.79 6.17 -10.99
N SER A 200 -15.58 6.19 -9.91
CA SER A 200 -15.08 6.59 -8.59
C SER A 200 -14.03 5.64 -8.05
N ALA A 201 -14.23 4.33 -8.19
CA ALA A 201 -13.27 3.32 -7.71
C ALA A 201 -11.94 3.34 -8.49
N ALA A 202 -11.97 3.62 -9.80
CA ALA A 202 -10.80 3.70 -10.67
C ALA A 202 -10.26 5.14 -10.83
N SER A 203 -10.70 6.10 -10.02
CA SER A 203 -10.43 7.52 -10.20
C SER A 203 -8.94 7.86 -10.33
N ILE A 204 -8.09 7.25 -9.52
CA ILE A 204 -6.64 7.47 -9.55
C ILE A 204 -6.04 6.90 -10.85
N LEU A 205 -6.48 5.71 -11.29
CA LEU A 205 -6.04 5.12 -12.56
C LEU A 205 -6.44 6.00 -13.75
N ILE A 206 -7.67 6.53 -13.75
CA ILE A 206 -8.14 7.46 -14.78
C ILE A 206 -7.29 8.74 -14.76
N GLY A 207 -6.96 9.26 -13.59
CA GLY A 207 -6.04 10.39 -13.43
C GLY A 207 -4.66 10.09 -14.02
N ILE A 208 -4.07 8.93 -13.72
CA ILE A 208 -2.78 8.48 -14.28
C ILE A 208 -2.85 8.41 -15.81
N ILE A 209 -3.91 7.85 -16.38
CA ILE A 209 -4.08 7.79 -17.84
C ILE A 209 -4.16 9.21 -18.44
N ALA A 210 -4.93 10.12 -17.83
CA ALA A 210 -5.01 11.50 -18.28
C ALA A 210 -3.65 12.21 -18.21
N GLY A 211 -2.92 12.08 -17.11
CA GLY A 211 -1.57 12.64 -16.97
C GLY A 211 -0.58 12.02 -17.97
N PHE A 212 -0.69 10.72 -18.26
CA PHE A 212 0.12 10.06 -19.28
C PHE A 212 -0.15 10.60 -20.69
N VAL A 213 -1.42 10.89 -21.02
CA VAL A 213 -1.80 11.54 -22.29
C VAL A 213 -1.20 12.93 -22.39
N ILE A 214 -1.31 13.76 -21.34
CA ILE A 214 -0.67 15.10 -21.33
C ILE A 214 0.84 14.99 -21.47
N ALA A 215 1.48 14.05 -20.76
CA ALA A 215 2.91 13.80 -20.88
C ALA A 215 3.33 13.37 -22.32
N ALA A 216 2.46 12.60 -23.00
CA ALA A 216 2.66 12.22 -24.40
C ALA A 216 2.61 13.43 -25.34
N LEU A 217 1.64 14.33 -25.13
CA LEU A 217 1.47 15.56 -25.92
C LEU A 217 2.66 16.53 -25.72
N LEU A 218 3.24 16.55 -24.53
CA LEU A 218 4.43 17.35 -24.20
C LEU A 218 5.76 16.69 -24.62
N GLY A 219 5.74 15.46 -25.16
CA GLY A 219 6.95 14.76 -25.59
C GLY A 219 7.78 14.15 -24.45
N GLU A 220 7.26 14.11 -23.22
CA GLU A 220 7.96 13.63 -22.03
C GLU A 220 8.04 12.10 -21.92
N ILE A 221 7.37 11.35 -22.82
CA ILE A 221 7.35 9.89 -22.77
C ILE A 221 8.58 9.30 -23.48
N ARG A 222 9.26 8.42 -22.80
CA ARG A 222 10.40 7.68 -23.35
C ARG A 222 9.94 6.40 -24.04
N TRP A 223 9.39 6.52 -25.26
CA TRP A 223 8.83 5.41 -26.05
C TRP A 223 9.80 4.23 -26.25
N GLY A 224 11.12 4.51 -26.31
CA GLY A 224 12.14 3.47 -26.42
C GLY A 224 12.11 2.43 -25.28
N LYS A 225 11.68 2.81 -24.07
CA LYS A 225 11.53 1.88 -22.95
C LYS A 225 10.40 0.87 -23.18
N ILE A 226 9.32 1.30 -23.83
CA ILE A 226 8.18 0.43 -24.19
C ILE A 226 8.59 -0.53 -25.30
N ALA A 227 9.31 -0.02 -26.32
CA ALA A 227 9.79 -0.85 -27.42
C ALA A 227 10.76 -1.93 -26.94
N ALA A 228 11.70 -1.57 -26.07
CA ALA A 228 12.72 -2.48 -25.53
C ALA A 228 12.15 -3.56 -24.59
N ALA A 229 10.98 -3.34 -23.98
CA ALA A 229 10.35 -4.35 -23.12
C ALA A 229 9.90 -5.55 -23.93
N GLY A 230 10.25 -6.76 -23.51
CA GLY A 230 9.73 -8.01 -24.07
C GLY A 230 8.21 -8.16 -23.89
N TRP A 231 7.64 -9.25 -24.37
CA TRP A 231 6.21 -9.52 -24.21
C TRP A 231 5.90 -10.23 -22.89
N PHE A 232 6.66 -11.28 -22.56
CA PHE A 232 6.47 -12.10 -21.39
C PHE A 232 7.79 -12.37 -20.68
N ALA A 233 7.76 -12.45 -19.35
CA ALA A 233 8.83 -13.02 -18.54
C ALA A 233 8.24 -13.83 -17.39
N PHE A 234 9.03 -14.83 -16.97
CA PHE A 234 8.70 -15.61 -15.78
C PHE A 234 9.24 -14.95 -14.53
N PRO A 235 8.51 -15.05 -13.40
CA PRO A 235 8.99 -14.56 -12.12
C PRO A 235 10.31 -15.23 -11.73
N MET A 236 11.29 -14.44 -11.34
CA MET A 236 12.59 -14.92 -10.87
C MET A 236 12.71 -14.70 -9.35
N PRO A 237 12.86 -15.77 -8.54
CA PRO A 237 13.06 -15.62 -7.11
C PRO A 237 14.49 -15.17 -6.79
N PHE A 238 14.68 -14.49 -5.64
CA PHE A 238 15.96 -14.11 -5.05
C PHE A 238 16.92 -13.32 -5.96
N GLN A 239 16.41 -12.53 -6.91
CA GLN A 239 17.24 -11.79 -7.87
C GLN A 239 18.19 -10.78 -7.19
N TYR A 240 17.80 -10.22 -6.05
CA TYR A 240 18.61 -9.25 -5.29
C TYR A 240 19.41 -9.88 -4.14
N GLY A 241 19.45 -11.22 -4.05
CA GLY A 241 20.14 -11.92 -2.99
C GLY A 241 19.45 -11.82 -1.62
N ILE A 242 20.19 -12.26 -0.60
CA ILE A 242 19.75 -12.27 0.81
C ILE A 242 20.76 -11.48 1.62
N ASP A 243 20.33 -10.33 2.15
CA ASP A 243 21.15 -9.48 3.02
C ASP A 243 20.43 -9.23 4.33
N PHE A 244 21.12 -9.44 5.43
CA PHE A 244 20.53 -9.32 6.76
C PHE A 244 20.93 -8.00 7.44
N VAL A 245 19.95 -7.13 7.69
CA VAL A 245 20.13 -5.85 8.38
C VAL A 245 19.14 -5.74 9.53
N TRP A 246 19.62 -5.82 10.77
CA TRP A 246 18.78 -5.80 11.97
C TRP A 246 17.81 -4.63 12.03
N GLY A 247 18.25 -3.41 11.68
CA GLY A 247 17.38 -2.23 11.67
C GLY A 247 16.21 -2.39 10.73
N ALA A 248 16.42 -2.93 9.51
CA ALA A 248 15.36 -3.19 8.55
C ALA A 248 14.39 -4.27 9.07
N VAL A 249 14.89 -5.33 9.70
CA VAL A 249 14.07 -6.39 10.30
C VAL A 249 13.16 -5.81 11.39
N ILE A 250 13.73 -5.06 12.35
CA ILE A 250 12.94 -4.45 13.45
C ILE A 250 11.81 -3.59 12.90
N LEU A 251 12.09 -2.78 11.87
CA LEU A 251 11.05 -1.95 11.24
C LEU A 251 9.97 -2.77 10.54
N MET A 252 10.36 -3.83 9.85
CA MET A 252 9.41 -4.73 9.20
C MET A 252 8.51 -5.44 10.21
N LEU A 253 9.07 -5.90 11.34
CA LEU A 253 8.28 -6.49 12.44
C LEU A 253 7.26 -5.48 12.99
N PHE A 254 7.69 -4.24 13.24
CA PHE A 254 6.79 -3.18 13.70
C PHE A 254 5.66 -2.92 12.68
N MET A 255 6.00 -2.79 11.39
CA MET A 255 5.00 -2.54 10.36
C MET A 255 4.07 -3.73 10.13
N SER A 256 4.52 -4.96 10.32
CA SER A 256 3.65 -6.14 10.27
C SER A 256 2.53 -6.10 11.32
N ILE A 257 2.80 -5.50 12.49
CA ILE A 257 1.77 -5.27 13.50
C ILE A 257 0.77 -4.20 13.01
N VAL A 258 1.27 -3.10 12.45
CA VAL A 258 0.44 -2.00 11.94
C VAL A 258 -0.48 -2.47 10.81
N THR A 259 0.06 -3.17 9.82
CA THR A 259 -0.73 -3.69 8.68
C THR A 259 -1.72 -4.77 9.11
N THR A 260 -1.44 -5.52 10.17
CA THR A 260 -2.42 -6.43 10.78
C THR A 260 -3.72 -5.70 11.18
N ILE A 261 -3.61 -4.48 11.72
CA ILE A 261 -4.79 -3.71 12.12
C ILE A 261 -5.53 -3.17 10.90
N GLU A 262 -4.80 -2.76 9.87
CA GLU A 262 -5.38 -2.36 8.57
C GLU A 262 -6.21 -3.51 7.99
N THR A 263 -5.65 -4.72 7.94
CA THR A 263 -6.34 -5.93 7.47
C THR A 263 -7.59 -6.27 8.28
N ILE A 264 -7.56 -6.12 9.61
CA ILE A 264 -8.75 -6.28 10.45
C ILE A 264 -9.84 -5.29 10.02
N GLY A 265 -9.47 -4.04 9.77
CA GLY A 265 -10.39 -2.99 9.30
C GLY A 265 -11.01 -3.32 7.95
N ASP A 266 -10.22 -3.79 6.99
CA ASP A 266 -10.66 -4.11 5.64
C ASP A 266 -11.57 -5.35 5.61
N ILE A 267 -11.24 -6.39 6.36
CA ILE A 267 -12.09 -7.58 6.48
C ILE A 267 -13.41 -7.19 7.14
N SER A 268 -13.38 -6.39 8.21
CA SER A 268 -14.60 -5.92 8.90
C SER A 268 -15.46 -5.04 7.97
N THR A 269 -14.84 -4.14 7.21
CA THR A 269 -15.54 -3.30 6.21
C THR A 269 -16.19 -4.16 5.12
N THR A 270 -15.48 -5.17 4.64
CA THR A 270 -15.96 -6.11 3.61
C THR A 270 -17.16 -6.91 4.12
N THR A 271 -17.11 -7.45 5.33
CA THR A 271 -18.21 -8.25 5.90
C THR A 271 -19.43 -7.40 6.26
N MET A 272 -19.21 -6.22 6.85
CA MET A 272 -20.30 -5.28 7.14
C MET A 272 -20.96 -4.75 5.87
N GLY A 273 -20.16 -4.35 4.88
CA GLY A 273 -20.68 -3.79 3.62
C GLY A 273 -21.32 -4.81 2.70
N GLY A 274 -20.75 -6.03 2.61
CA GLY A 274 -21.20 -7.06 1.68
C GLY A 274 -22.19 -8.07 2.27
N ALA A 275 -22.11 -8.37 3.58
CA ALA A 275 -22.94 -9.38 4.26
C ALA A 275 -23.76 -8.83 5.42
N ASN A 276 -23.60 -7.56 5.78
CA ASN A 276 -24.27 -6.92 6.92
C ASN A 276 -24.08 -7.68 8.25
N ARG A 277 -22.88 -8.18 8.48
CA ARG A 277 -22.48 -8.88 9.70
C ARG A 277 -21.05 -8.54 10.09
N GLU A 278 -20.72 -8.76 11.35
CA GLU A 278 -19.34 -8.69 11.81
C GLU A 278 -18.46 -9.80 11.23
N ALA A 279 -17.18 -9.52 11.14
CA ALA A 279 -16.18 -10.52 10.76
C ALA A 279 -15.98 -11.52 11.89
N THR A 280 -15.88 -12.80 11.56
CA THR A 280 -15.58 -13.85 12.52
C THR A 280 -14.08 -13.86 12.87
N ASP A 281 -13.74 -14.35 14.06
CA ASP A 281 -12.33 -14.52 14.47
C ASP A 281 -11.53 -15.37 13.46
N LYS A 282 -12.19 -16.35 12.84
CA LYS A 282 -11.57 -17.20 11.80
C LYS A 282 -11.26 -16.43 10.51
N GLU A 283 -12.14 -15.55 10.08
CA GLU A 283 -11.93 -14.68 8.92
C GLU A 283 -10.80 -13.68 9.19
N LEU A 284 -10.79 -13.06 10.37
CA LEU A 284 -9.76 -12.13 10.78
C LEU A 284 -8.38 -12.82 10.90
N SER A 285 -8.29 -13.88 11.69
CA SER A 285 -7.06 -14.65 11.89
C SER A 285 -6.54 -15.22 10.57
N GLY A 286 -7.42 -15.84 9.77
CA GLY A 286 -7.07 -16.39 8.46
C GLY A 286 -6.59 -15.33 7.49
N GLY A 287 -7.24 -14.15 7.48
CA GLY A 287 -6.85 -13.04 6.63
C GLY A 287 -5.48 -12.46 6.98
N ILE A 288 -5.19 -12.27 8.26
CA ILE A 288 -3.87 -11.80 8.73
C ILE A 288 -2.78 -12.82 8.39
N MET A 289 -3.04 -14.11 8.59
CA MET A 289 -2.09 -15.15 8.18
C MET A 289 -1.84 -15.14 6.66
N ALA A 290 -2.87 -14.88 5.86
CA ALA A 290 -2.73 -14.79 4.41
C ALA A 290 -1.91 -13.57 3.96
N ASP A 291 -2.04 -12.43 4.64
CA ASP A 291 -1.19 -11.26 4.41
C ASP A 291 0.29 -11.59 4.70
N GLY A 292 0.56 -12.30 5.81
CA GLY A 292 1.91 -12.74 6.16
C GLY A 292 2.49 -13.71 5.11
N VAL A 293 1.70 -14.70 4.67
CA VAL A 293 2.12 -15.63 3.60
C VAL A 293 2.32 -14.88 2.28
N GLY A 294 1.41 -13.94 1.94
CA GLY A 294 1.51 -13.09 0.75
C GLY A 294 2.77 -12.22 0.76
N THR A 295 3.11 -11.61 1.91
CA THR A 295 4.34 -10.81 2.08
C THR A 295 5.59 -11.67 1.99
N ALA A 296 5.63 -12.85 2.64
CA ALA A 296 6.75 -13.77 2.53
C ALA A 296 6.94 -14.28 1.10
N PHE A 297 5.86 -14.65 0.41
CA PHE A 297 5.88 -15.02 -1.00
C PHE A 297 6.38 -13.87 -1.88
N ALA A 298 5.83 -12.66 -1.69
CA ALA A 298 6.23 -11.46 -2.42
C ALA A 298 7.74 -11.21 -2.28
N SER A 299 8.28 -11.32 -1.07
CA SER A 299 9.70 -11.11 -0.79
C SER A 299 10.60 -12.11 -1.52
N ILE A 300 10.21 -13.39 -1.61
CA ILE A 300 10.94 -14.41 -2.39
C ILE A 300 11.02 -14.01 -3.86
N PHE A 301 9.94 -13.48 -4.42
CA PHE A 301 9.86 -13.04 -5.81
C PHE A 301 10.21 -11.57 -6.01
N ASN A 302 10.89 -10.95 -5.04
CA ASN A 302 11.38 -9.57 -5.11
C ASN A 302 10.27 -8.53 -5.33
N ALA A 303 9.07 -8.82 -4.83
CA ALA A 303 7.98 -7.86 -4.74
C ALA A 303 7.93 -7.21 -3.35
N MET A 304 7.39 -6.00 -3.29
CA MET A 304 7.23 -5.26 -2.04
C MET A 304 6.23 -5.95 -1.10
N PRO A 305 6.31 -5.72 0.23
CA PRO A 305 5.39 -6.29 1.21
C PRO A 305 3.93 -6.03 0.84
N ASN A 306 3.08 -7.03 1.00
CA ASN A 306 1.67 -6.99 0.65
C ASN A 306 0.78 -6.69 1.87
N THR A 307 -0.39 -6.11 1.59
CA THR A 307 -1.50 -5.94 2.54
C THR A 307 -2.83 -5.96 1.80
N SER A 308 -3.93 -5.99 2.54
CA SER A 308 -5.28 -5.81 1.98
C SER A 308 -5.49 -4.38 1.46
N TYR A 309 -6.33 -4.23 0.43
CA TYR A 309 -6.63 -2.92 -0.16
C TYR A 309 -8.00 -2.40 0.30
N SER A 310 -8.00 -1.32 1.09
CA SER A 310 -9.21 -0.69 1.62
C SER A 310 -10.15 -0.17 0.53
N GLN A 311 -9.63 0.24 -0.64
CA GLN A 311 -10.42 0.64 -1.81
C GLN A 311 -11.30 -0.51 -2.28
N ASN A 312 -10.78 -1.74 -2.26
CA ASN A 312 -11.49 -2.93 -2.66
C ASN A 312 -12.55 -3.34 -1.63
N ALA A 313 -12.28 -3.19 -0.33
CA ALA A 313 -13.27 -3.34 0.72
C ALA A 313 -14.43 -2.34 0.56
N GLY A 314 -14.12 -1.09 0.21
CA GLY A 314 -15.11 -0.06 -0.15
C GLY A 314 -15.95 -0.44 -1.38
N LEU A 315 -15.34 -1.06 -2.39
CA LEU A 315 -16.03 -1.53 -3.60
C LEU A 315 -17.04 -2.65 -3.25
N VAL A 316 -16.67 -3.59 -2.38
CA VAL A 316 -17.59 -4.62 -1.86
C VAL A 316 -18.75 -3.97 -1.11
N ALA A 317 -18.48 -3.01 -0.23
CA ALA A 317 -19.51 -2.29 0.51
C ALA A 317 -20.48 -1.52 -0.42
N PHE A 318 -19.97 -0.97 -1.53
CA PHE A 318 -20.78 -0.27 -2.52
C PHE A 318 -21.63 -1.20 -3.39
N THR A 319 -21.03 -2.30 -3.88
CA THR A 319 -21.70 -3.24 -4.80
C THR A 319 -22.59 -4.25 -4.06
N GLY A 320 -22.29 -4.55 -2.81
CA GLY A 320 -22.91 -5.63 -2.03
C GLY A 320 -22.48 -7.02 -2.49
N VAL A 321 -21.47 -7.14 -3.35
CA VAL A 321 -20.98 -8.43 -3.88
C VAL A 321 -19.84 -8.95 -3.00
N ILE A 322 -20.14 -9.94 -2.16
CA ILE A 322 -19.16 -10.55 -1.24
C ILE A 322 -18.63 -11.92 -1.73
N SER A 323 -18.86 -12.27 -2.99
CA SER A 323 -18.40 -13.56 -3.53
C SER A 323 -16.86 -13.62 -3.61
N ARG A 324 -16.24 -14.56 -2.88
CA ARG A 324 -14.79 -14.80 -2.94
C ARG A 324 -14.27 -15.17 -4.33
N HIS A 325 -15.14 -15.78 -5.18
CA HIS A 325 -14.77 -16.14 -6.55
C HIS A 325 -14.47 -14.91 -7.40
N VAL A 326 -15.09 -13.76 -7.14
CA VAL A 326 -14.74 -12.50 -7.81
C VAL A 326 -13.32 -12.08 -7.45
N GLY A 327 -12.93 -12.18 -6.18
CA GLY A 327 -11.56 -11.91 -5.75
C GLY A 327 -10.55 -12.90 -6.36
N THR A 328 -10.91 -14.20 -6.46
CA THR A 328 -10.06 -15.19 -7.14
C THR A 328 -9.85 -14.84 -8.62
N VAL A 329 -10.90 -14.42 -9.34
CA VAL A 329 -10.80 -13.94 -10.72
C VAL A 329 -9.90 -12.71 -10.83
N ALA A 330 -10.04 -11.75 -9.91
CA ALA A 330 -9.15 -10.59 -9.85
C ALA A 330 -7.68 -11.00 -9.63
N GLY A 331 -7.43 -11.98 -8.75
CA GLY A 331 -6.09 -12.54 -8.52
C GLY A 331 -5.49 -13.18 -9.77
N VAL A 332 -6.27 -13.93 -10.53
CA VAL A 332 -5.82 -14.50 -11.81
C VAL A 332 -5.49 -13.41 -12.82
N ILE A 333 -6.33 -12.37 -12.93
CA ILE A 333 -6.06 -11.24 -13.84
C ILE A 333 -4.76 -10.53 -13.43
N LEU A 334 -4.51 -10.31 -12.14
CA LEU A 334 -3.27 -9.70 -11.65
C LEU A 334 -2.04 -10.54 -11.99
N ILE A 335 -2.10 -11.87 -11.85
CA ILE A 335 -1.01 -12.77 -12.27
C ILE A 335 -0.72 -12.60 -13.75
N LEU A 336 -1.75 -12.65 -14.61
CA LEU A 336 -1.59 -12.49 -16.05
C LEU A 336 -0.98 -11.14 -16.41
N LEU A 337 -1.42 -10.05 -15.77
CA LEU A 337 -0.83 -8.73 -15.95
C LEU A 337 0.63 -8.67 -15.47
N GLY A 338 0.97 -9.37 -14.39
CA GLY A 338 2.34 -9.48 -13.88
C GLY A 338 3.30 -10.24 -14.79
N LEU A 339 2.79 -11.15 -15.63
CA LEU A 339 3.59 -11.89 -16.63
C LEU A 339 3.78 -11.11 -17.95
N PHE A 340 3.03 -10.02 -18.15
CA PHE A 340 3.01 -9.23 -19.37
C PHE A 340 3.96 -8.02 -19.29
N LEU A 341 5.22 -8.18 -19.79
CA LEU A 341 6.28 -7.16 -19.66
C LEU A 341 5.96 -5.83 -20.34
N LYS A 342 5.23 -5.85 -21.46
CA LYS A 342 4.87 -4.60 -22.16
C LYS A 342 4.12 -3.64 -21.25
N LEU A 343 3.25 -4.17 -20.36
CA LEU A 343 2.58 -3.33 -19.36
C LEU A 343 3.58 -2.68 -18.40
N GLY A 344 4.55 -3.45 -17.89
CA GLY A 344 5.64 -2.92 -17.07
C GLY A 344 6.46 -1.85 -17.82
N GLY A 345 6.71 -2.05 -19.11
CA GLY A 345 7.37 -1.10 -19.98
C GLY A 345 6.60 0.22 -20.13
N ILE A 346 5.28 0.17 -20.34
CA ILE A 346 4.40 1.34 -20.39
C ILE A 346 4.47 2.11 -19.05
N ILE A 347 4.33 1.40 -17.94
CA ILE A 347 4.39 2.00 -16.61
C ILE A 347 5.77 2.60 -16.31
N ALA A 348 6.86 1.92 -16.68
CA ALA A 348 8.23 2.42 -16.48
C ALA A 348 8.58 3.61 -17.40
N ALA A 349 7.85 3.79 -18.50
CA ALA A 349 8.01 4.93 -19.41
C ALA A 349 7.27 6.19 -18.93
N MET A 350 6.37 6.07 -17.94
CA MET A 350 5.66 7.23 -17.36
C MET A 350 6.66 8.19 -16.73
N PRO A 351 6.53 9.50 -16.97
CA PRO A 351 7.27 10.51 -16.21
C PRO A 351 6.95 10.42 -14.71
N ASP A 352 7.95 10.74 -13.89
CA ASP A 352 7.79 10.72 -12.42
C ASP A 352 6.69 11.68 -11.95
N SER A 353 6.43 12.79 -12.68
CA SER A 353 5.34 13.73 -12.39
C SER A 353 3.94 13.11 -12.47
N VAL A 354 3.70 12.13 -13.36
CA VAL A 354 2.43 11.36 -13.39
C VAL A 354 2.24 10.58 -12.10
N ILE A 355 3.32 9.91 -11.65
CA ILE A 355 3.33 9.13 -10.41
C ILE A 355 3.13 10.06 -9.21
N GLY A 356 3.78 11.24 -9.22
CA GLY A 356 3.70 12.24 -8.16
C GLY A 356 2.29 12.78 -7.95
N GLY A 357 1.58 13.11 -9.04
CA GLY A 357 0.19 13.55 -8.96
C GLY A 357 -0.74 12.51 -8.32
N ALA A 358 -0.59 11.24 -8.70
CA ALA A 358 -1.33 10.13 -8.08
C ALA A 358 -0.93 9.91 -6.61
N ALA A 359 0.37 9.98 -6.31
CA ALA A 359 0.92 9.75 -4.98
C ALA A 359 0.42 10.80 -3.96
N ILE A 360 0.35 12.08 -4.33
CA ILE A 360 -0.16 13.14 -3.46
C ILE A 360 -1.60 12.82 -2.99
N ILE A 361 -2.47 12.40 -3.90
CA ILE A 361 -3.85 12.01 -3.53
C ILE A 361 -3.82 10.80 -2.60
N MET A 362 -3.09 9.75 -2.96
CA MET A 362 -3.06 8.51 -2.19
C MET A 362 -2.53 8.75 -0.77
N PHE A 363 -1.46 9.52 -0.63
CA PHE A 363 -0.87 9.83 0.69
C PHE A 363 -1.78 10.74 1.52
N GLY A 364 -2.45 11.70 0.88
CA GLY A 364 -3.50 12.51 1.51
C GLY A 364 -4.67 11.66 2.01
N LEU A 365 -5.12 10.67 1.24
CA LEU A 365 -6.17 9.73 1.66
C LEU A 365 -5.73 8.84 2.83
N ILE A 366 -4.46 8.40 2.87
CA ILE A 366 -3.90 7.65 4.01
C ILE A 366 -3.88 8.55 5.26
N ALA A 367 -3.40 9.79 5.16
CA ALA A 367 -3.43 10.72 6.27
C ALA A 367 -4.87 10.97 6.77
N GLY A 368 -5.82 11.16 5.85
CA GLY A 368 -7.24 11.30 6.16
C GLY A 368 -7.84 10.07 6.86
N ALA A 369 -7.42 8.86 6.45
CA ALA A 369 -7.82 7.63 7.13
C ALA A 369 -7.30 7.57 8.58
N GLY A 370 -6.06 8.03 8.82
CA GLY A 370 -5.50 8.19 10.17
C GLY A 370 -6.33 9.15 11.02
N ILE A 371 -6.68 10.32 10.50
CA ILE A 371 -7.56 11.29 11.18
C ILE A 371 -8.92 10.65 11.49
N LYS A 372 -9.51 9.93 10.55
CA LYS A 372 -10.80 9.25 10.77
C LYS A 372 -10.73 8.18 11.86
N LEU A 373 -9.59 7.50 12.02
CA LEU A 373 -9.39 6.55 13.13
C LEU A 373 -9.28 7.28 14.47
N ILE A 374 -8.50 8.37 14.52
CA ILE A 374 -8.34 9.20 15.71
C ILE A 374 -9.70 9.77 16.16
N SER A 375 -10.53 10.25 15.23
CA SER A 375 -11.84 10.84 15.53
C SER A 375 -12.88 9.86 16.11
N LYS A 376 -12.62 8.55 16.04
CA LYS A 376 -13.46 7.53 16.70
C LYS A 376 -13.16 7.38 18.19
N THR A 377 -12.09 8.03 18.67
CA THR A 377 -11.66 7.96 20.07
C THR A 377 -12.13 9.23 20.80
N GLU A 378 -12.63 9.07 22.01
CA GLU A 378 -12.95 10.21 22.87
C GLU A 378 -11.69 11.06 23.12
N MET A 379 -11.78 12.37 22.90
CA MET A 379 -10.67 13.32 23.07
C MET A 379 -10.55 13.78 24.51
N SER A 380 -10.40 12.82 25.44
CA SER A 380 -10.06 13.11 26.83
C SER A 380 -8.68 13.79 26.93
N GLN A 381 -8.42 14.49 28.03
CA GLN A 381 -7.12 15.16 28.27
C GLN A 381 -5.93 14.18 28.11
N ARG A 382 -6.09 12.93 28.57
CA ARG A 382 -5.13 11.85 28.39
C ARG A 382 -4.86 11.56 26.91
N ASN A 383 -5.90 11.38 26.13
CA ASN A 383 -5.79 11.01 24.70
C ASN A 383 -5.24 12.16 23.87
N ILE A 384 -5.58 13.43 24.22
CA ILE A 384 -4.98 14.62 23.60
C ILE A 384 -3.48 14.67 23.91
N LEU A 385 -3.04 14.37 25.13
CA LEU A 385 -1.62 14.35 25.49
C LEU A 385 -0.86 13.27 24.71
N ILE A 386 -1.41 12.07 24.58
CA ILE A 386 -0.84 10.97 23.76
C ILE A 386 -0.68 11.44 22.30
N LEU A 387 -1.74 12.03 21.73
CA LEU A 387 -1.73 12.51 20.35
C LEU A 387 -0.67 13.62 20.17
N ALA A 388 -0.69 14.62 21.03
CA ALA A 388 0.19 15.77 20.94
C ALA A 388 1.68 15.38 21.01
N LEU A 389 2.07 14.60 22.02
CA LEU A 389 3.46 14.18 22.19
C LEU A 389 3.91 13.26 21.06
N SER A 390 3.08 12.30 20.66
CA SER A 390 3.43 11.35 19.60
C SER A 390 3.64 12.06 18.26
N LEU A 391 2.76 12.99 17.90
CA LEU A 391 2.90 13.76 16.66
C LEU A 391 4.07 14.75 16.75
N SER A 392 4.28 15.40 17.87
CA SER A 392 5.41 16.34 18.05
C SER A 392 6.75 15.64 17.85
N PHE A 393 6.96 14.47 18.48
CA PHE A 393 8.20 13.69 18.29
C PHE A 393 8.29 13.12 16.89
N GLY A 394 7.19 12.58 16.35
CA GLY A 394 7.17 12.00 15.01
C GLY A 394 7.49 13.01 13.93
N ILE A 395 6.76 14.12 13.87
CA ILE A 395 6.95 15.17 12.87
C ILE A 395 8.28 15.91 13.12
N GLY A 396 8.62 16.18 14.37
CA GLY A 396 9.86 16.87 14.74
C GLY A 396 11.09 16.13 14.26
N LEU A 397 11.23 14.85 14.58
CA LEU A 397 12.39 14.02 14.17
C LEU A 397 12.41 13.75 12.65
N TYR A 398 11.26 13.70 12.00
CA TYR A 398 11.17 13.59 10.54
C TYR A 398 11.59 14.89 9.83
N ALA A 399 11.23 16.06 10.39
CA ALA A 399 11.53 17.36 9.83
C ALA A 399 13.00 17.78 10.10
N PHE A 400 13.51 17.44 11.29
CA PHE A 400 14.84 17.80 11.79
C PHE A 400 15.67 16.55 12.16
N PRO A 401 16.09 15.75 11.19
CA PRO A 401 16.86 14.53 11.42
C PRO A 401 18.22 14.81 12.10
N GLU A 402 18.72 16.03 11.98
CA GLU A 402 19.98 16.49 12.61
C GLU A 402 19.91 16.43 14.14
N PHE A 403 18.72 16.52 14.73
CA PHE A 403 18.53 16.44 16.18
C PHE A 403 19.10 15.16 16.80
N VAL A 404 19.07 14.08 16.01
CA VAL A 404 19.59 12.77 16.43
C VAL A 404 20.93 12.40 15.75
N ALA A 405 21.63 13.39 15.15
CA ALA A 405 22.84 13.16 14.36
C ALA A 405 23.97 12.49 15.15
N HIS A 406 24.08 12.81 16.43
CA HIS A 406 25.16 12.36 17.31
C HIS A 406 24.77 11.15 18.19
N ILE A 407 23.58 10.58 18.04
CA ILE A 407 23.18 9.39 18.77
C ILE A 407 24.05 8.19 18.29
N PRO A 408 24.64 7.40 19.20
CA PRO A 408 25.38 6.19 18.85
C PRO A 408 24.48 5.19 18.12
N ASP A 409 25.03 4.50 17.11
CA ASP A 409 24.24 3.62 16.22
C ASP A 409 23.88 2.26 16.84
N PHE A 410 24.57 1.86 17.89
CA PHE A 410 24.39 0.58 18.61
C PHE A 410 24.24 -0.66 17.71
N GLY A 411 24.69 -0.60 16.46
CA GLY A 411 24.58 -1.68 15.47
C GLY A 411 23.17 -1.93 14.90
N ILE A 412 22.13 -1.30 15.43
CA ILE A 412 20.73 -1.46 14.99
C ILE A 412 20.25 -0.33 14.05
N LYS A 413 21.16 0.55 13.65
CA LYS A 413 20.82 1.73 12.83
C LYS A 413 19.80 2.65 13.50
N LEU A 414 19.97 2.87 14.82
CA LEU A 414 19.05 3.62 15.67
C LEU A 414 18.70 5.01 15.10
N LYS A 415 19.69 5.71 14.55
CA LYS A 415 19.50 6.99 13.89
C LYS A 415 18.48 6.89 12.74
N LEU A 416 18.61 5.88 11.87
CA LEU A 416 17.66 5.67 10.78
C LEU A 416 16.25 5.37 11.30
N LEU A 417 16.13 4.59 12.38
CA LEU A 417 14.85 4.28 13.00
C LEU A 417 14.16 5.55 13.51
N LEU A 418 14.89 6.41 14.20
CA LEU A 418 14.35 7.63 14.79
C LEU A 418 13.97 8.66 13.72
N THR A 419 14.74 8.79 12.64
CA THR A 419 14.48 9.79 11.58
C THR A 419 13.33 9.41 10.65
N THR A 420 12.76 8.19 10.74
CA THR A 420 11.53 7.85 10.02
C THR A 420 10.32 8.70 10.45
N GLY A 421 10.34 9.26 11.65
CA GLY A 421 9.22 9.94 12.28
C GLY A 421 8.08 8.99 12.66
N LEU A 422 7.81 7.98 11.84
CA LEU A 422 6.79 6.97 12.04
C LEU A 422 7.03 6.13 13.30
N ILE A 423 8.27 5.66 13.48
CA ILE A 423 8.66 4.83 14.62
C ILE A 423 8.58 5.60 15.95
N PRO A 424 9.19 6.78 16.08
CA PRO A 424 9.06 7.56 17.31
C PRO A 424 7.60 7.85 17.67
N ALA A 425 6.79 8.27 16.68
CA ALA A 425 5.38 8.54 16.93
C ALA A 425 4.62 7.28 17.38
N GLY A 426 4.80 6.15 16.68
CA GLY A 426 4.09 4.91 16.98
C GLY A 426 4.50 4.30 18.31
N LEU A 427 5.82 4.25 18.60
CA LEU A 427 6.32 3.74 19.88
C LEU A 427 5.87 4.62 21.04
N LEU A 428 5.97 5.94 20.91
CA LEU A 428 5.56 6.87 21.97
C LEU A 428 4.06 6.77 22.20
N ALA A 429 3.24 6.72 21.15
CA ALA A 429 1.81 6.51 21.27
C ALA A 429 1.48 5.21 22.01
N PHE A 430 2.17 4.12 21.68
CA PHE A 430 1.99 2.83 22.33
C PHE A 430 2.40 2.88 23.82
N ILE A 431 3.58 3.39 24.14
CA ILE A 431 4.11 3.48 25.50
C ILE A 431 3.19 4.35 26.37
N LEU A 432 2.84 5.55 25.89
CA LEU A 432 1.96 6.46 26.63
C LEU A 432 0.56 5.87 26.83
N ASN A 433 0.03 5.16 25.82
CA ASN A 433 -1.27 4.52 25.96
C ASN A 433 -1.24 3.35 26.96
N ALA A 434 -0.11 2.66 27.10
CA ALA A 434 0.05 1.57 28.07
C ALA A 434 0.31 2.07 29.51
N THR A 435 1.00 3.21 29.67
CA THR A 435 1.49 3.70 30.95
C THR A 435 0.59 4.74 31.61
N LEU A 436 -0.06 5.60 30.82
CA LEU A 436 -0.93 6.63 31.37
C LEU A 436 -2.24 6.03 31.92
N PRO A 437 -2.69 6.44 33.13
CA PRO A 437 -3.89 5.90 33.74
C PRO A 437 -5.14 6.18 32.88
N LYS A 438 -6.00 5.19 32.79
CA LYS A 438 -7.35 5.36 32.22
C LYS A 438 -8.22 5.94 33.34
N LYS A 439 -8.50 7.24 33.26
CA LYS A 439 -9.52 7.88 34.11
C LYS A 439 -10.89 7.71 33.51
#